data_7803a56c001cd0c7b431699bf2ee360c
#
_entry.id   7803a56c001cd0c7b431699bf2ee360c
#
_cell.length_a   1.000
_cell.length_b   1.000
_cell.length_c   1.000
_cell.angle_alpha   90.00
_cell.angle_beta   90.00
_cell.angle_gamma   90.00
#
_symmetry.space_group_name_H-M   'P 1'
#
loop_
_entity.id
_entity.type
_entity.pdbx_description
1 polymer ?
#
loop_
_entity_poly.entity_id
_entity_poly.type
_entity_poly.pdbx_seq_one_letter_code
_entity_poly.pdbx_strand_id
1 'polypeptide(L)'
;MLEHFRAGWAKVMNPIANALLRAHVTPDVVTWIGTIGAVLMALICFPQGWLWQGPWLVTLFIFSDSLDGNMARKLGRHSQWGSFLDSTLDRFGDAAIFVGVALYFAGPGHSMLWTAMACAALVFGMATSYVRAKAESLGLEAKMGIATRAERLLV
;
A
#
# COMPACT_ATOMS: atom_id res chain seq x y z
N MET A 1 4.67 -4.04 -23.41
CA MET A 1 5.17 -2.89 -22.61
C MET A 1 5.35 -3.23 -21.14
N LEU A 2 4.34 -3.79 -20.47
CA LEU A 2 4.39 -4.17 -19.04
C LEU A 2 5.49 -5.19 -18.69
N GLU A 3 5.81 -6.12 -19.56
CA GLU A 3 6.86 -7.14 -19.30
C GLU A 3 8.28 -6.54 -19.26
N HIS A 4 8.56 -5.56 -20.12
CA HIS A 4 9.86 -4.85 -20.10
C HIS A 4 10.03 -4.01 -18.84
N PHE A 5 8.93 -3.39 -18.37
CA PHE A 5 8.92 -2.65 -17.11
C PHE A 5 9.14 -3.59 -15.92
N ARG A 6 8.48 -4.75 -15.90
CA ARG A 6 8.67 -5.80 -14.89
C ARG A 6 10.10 -6.34 -14.86
N ALA A 7 10.71 -6.55 -16.04
CA ALA A 7 12.08 -7.04 -16.13
C ALA A 7 13.11 -5.99 -15.66
N GLY A 8 12.90 -4.71 -16.01
CA GLY A 8 13.72 -3.60 -15.52
C GLY A 8 13.61 -3.42 -14.01
N TRP A 9 12.37 -3.47 -13.50
CA TRP A 9 12.09 -3.39 -12.08
C TRP A 9 12.73 -4.52 -11.27
N ALA A 10 12.64 -5.75 -11.78
CA ALA A 10 13.29 -6.91 -11.17
C ALA A 10 14.82 -6.77 -11.10
N LYS A 11 15.46 -6.15 -12.09
CA LYS A 11 16.91 -5.89 -12.06
C LYS A 11 17.33 -4.95 -10.92
N VAL A 12 16.50 -3.96 -10.60
CA VAL A 12 16.76 -3.02 -9.50
C VAL A 12 16.46 -3.65 -8.15
N MET A 13 15.34 -4.39 -8.03
CA MET A 13 14.91 -5.00 -6.77
C MET A 13 15.73 -6.22 -6.37
N ASN A 14 16.22 -7.00 -7.34
CA ASN A 14 16.96 -8.23 -7.08
C ASN A 14 18.24 -8.05 -6.23
N PRO A 15 19.12 -7.08 -6.47
CA PRO A 15 20.30 -6.90 -5.63
C PRO A 15 19.93 -6.49 -4.20
N ILE A 16 18.93 -5.64 -4.03
CA ILE A 16 18.45 -5.19 -2.72
C ILE A 16 17.84 -6.37 -1.95
N ALA A 17 16.95 -7.14 -2.58
CA ALA A 17 16.36 -8.35 -2.00
C ALA A 17 17.45 -9.36 -1.58
N ASN A 18 18.46 -9.57 -2.42
CA ASN A 18 19.55 -10.48 -2.10
C ASN A 18 20.42 -9.98 -0.93
N ALA A 19 20.66 -8.68 -0.83
CA ALA A 19 21.40 -8.08 0.28
C ALA A 19 20.63 -8.26 1.62
N LEU A 20 19.32 -8.00 1.61
CA LEU A 20 18.47 -8.20 2.79
C LEU A 20 18.39 -9.66 3.20
N LEU A 21 18.25 -10.58 2.25
CA LEU A 21 18.26 -12.03 2.53
C LEU A 21 19.59 -12.50 3.12
N ARG A 22 20.72 -11.97 2.64
CA ARG A 22 22.05 -12.25 3.23
C ARG A 22 22.18 -11.71 4.65
N ALA A 23 21.52 -10.58 4.93
CA ALA A 23 21.45 -10.01 6.28
C ALA A 23 20.42 -10.72 7.19
N HIS A 24 19.83 -11.86 6.75
CA HIS A 24 18.81 -12.63 7.47
C HIS A 24 17.52 -11.83 7.78
N VAL A 25 17.25 -10.77 7.02
CA VAL A 25 15.99 -10.02 7.11
C VAL A 25 14.89 -10.85 6.45
N THR A 26 13.77 -11.03 7.14
CA THR A 26 12.61 -11.74 6.61
C THR A 26 11.72 -10.83 5.77
N PRO A 27 10.98 -11.36 4.76
CA PRO A 27 10.00 -10.57 4.01
C PRO A 27 9.02 -9.84 4.92
N ASP A 28 8.48 -10.51 5.95
CA ASP A 28 7.51 -9.93 6.89
C ASP A 28 8.05 -8.68 7.60
N VAL A 29 9.35 -8.66 7.96
CA VAL A 29 9.98 -7.47 8.56
C VAL A 29 10.01 -6.30 7.57
N VAL A 30 10.25 -6.57 6.29
CA VAL A 30 10.25 -5.54 5.23
C VAL A 30 8.84 -4.97 5.05
N THR A 31 7.82 -5.83 5.02
CA THR A 31 6.40 -5.43 4.98
C THR A 31 6.04 -4.52 6.15
N TRP A 32 6.40 -4.92 7.38
CA TRP A 32 6.14 -4.10 8.57
C TRP A 32 6.83 -2.74 8.52
N ILE A 33 8.11 -2.69 8.18
CA ILE A 33 8.87 -1.43 8.09
C ILE A 33 8.28 -0.53 7.01
N GLY A 34 7.95 -1.09 5.84
CA GLY A 34 7.32 -0.37 4.74
C GLY A 34 5.98 0.24 5.14
N THR A 35 5.10 -0.56 5.72
CA THR A 35 3.78 -0.08 6.14
C THR A 35 3.87 0.96 7.26
N ILE A 36 4.66 0.71 8.30
CA ILE A 36 4.84 1.68 9.41
C ILE A 36 5.42 2.98 8.86
N GLY A 37 6.42 2.91 7.97
CA GLY A 37 7.00 4.08 7.34
C GLY A 37 5.99 4.85 6.49
N ALA A 38 5.20 4.16 5.65
CA ALA A 38 4.15 4.78 4.84
C ALA A 38 3.09 5.46 5.70
N VAL A 39 2.60 4.77 6.76
CA VAL A 39 1.61 5.32 7.71
C VAL A 39 2.15 6.56 8.41
N LEU A 40 3.36 6.51 8.95
CA LEU A 40 3.97 7.65 9.63
C LEU A 40 4.16 8.83 8.67
N MET A 41 4.67 8.59 7.46
CA MET A 41 4.86 9.67 6.47
C MET A 41 3.53 10.28 6.04
N ALA A 42 2.49 9.47 5.81
CA ALA A 42 1.18 9.97 5.45
C ALA A 42 0.58 10.87 6.56
N LEU A 43 0.64 10.40 7.82
CA LEU A 43 0.07 11.12 8.96
C LEU A 43 0.91 12.32 9.42
N ILE A 44 2.18 12.41 9.04
CA ILE A 44 3.03 13.57 9.34
C ILE A 44 2.99 14.57 8.20
N CYS A 45 3.24 14.15 6.96
CA CYS A 45 3.45 15.05 5.83
C CYS A 45 2.16 15.72 5.37
N PHE A 46 1.06 14.95 5.22
CA PHE A 46 -0.17 15.52 4.68
C PHE A 46 -0.81 16.57 5.59
N PRO A 47 -0.98 16.35 6.91
CA PRO A 47 -1.52 17.40 7.78
C PRO A 47 -0.69 18.67 7.84
N GLN A 48 0.63 18.58 7.60
CA GLN A 48 1.52 19.74 7.53
C GLN A 48 1.47 20.46 6.17
N GLY A 49 0.67 19.99 5.23
CA GLY A 49 0.54 20.58 3.89
C GLY A 49 1.67 20.21 2.93
N TRP A 50 2.46 19.18 3.23
CA TRP A 50 3.50 18.68 2.33
C TRP A 50 2.90 17.82 1.22
N LEU A 51 1.96 18.40 0.47
CA LEU A 51 1.18 17.70 -0.55
C LEU A 51 2.01 17.28 -1.77
N TRP A 52 3.18 17.87 -1.96
CA TRP A 52 4.10 17.49 -3.04
C TRP A 52 5.15 16.47 -2.56
N GLN A 53 5.78 16.72 -1.42
CA GLN A 53 6.83 15.85 -0.87
C GLN A 53 6.25 14.57 -0.23
N GLY A 54 5.11 14.70 0.44
CA GLY A 54 4.43 13.60 1.13
C GLY A 54 4.18 12.38 0.25
N PRO A 55 3.55 12.53 -0.94
CA PRO A 55 3.33 11.40 -1.86
C PRO A 55 4.61 10.67 -2.25
N TRP A 56 5.71 11.37 -2.50
CA TRP A 56 6.99 10.74 -2.85
C TRP A 56 7.56 9.93 -1.68
N LEU A 57 7.50 10.47 -0.47
CA LEU A 57 7.96 9.77 0.73
C LEU A 57 7.10 8.54 1.03
N VAL A 58 5.77 8.66 0.94
CA VAL A 58 4.84 7.53 1.11
C VAL A 58 5.09 6.47 0.04
N THR A 59 5.24 6.88 -1.23
CA THR A 59 5.51 5.97 -2.35
C THR A 59 6.80 5.19 -2.15
N LEU A 60 7.85 5.83 -1.61
CA LEU A 60 9.12 5.16 -1.31
C LEU A 60 8.92 3.97 -0.36
N PHE A 61 8.06 4.11 0.64
CA PHE A 61 7.74 3.03 1.56
C PHE A 61 6.78 1.99 0.95
N ILE A 62 5.81 2.40 0.11
CA ILE A 62 4.95 1.47 -0.63
C ILE A 62 5.77 0.57 -1.57
N PHE A 63 6.87 1.06 -2.11
CA PHE A 63 7.75 0.23 -2.93
C PHE A 63 8.39 -0.95 -2.17
N SER A 64 8.42 -0.93 -0.84
CA SER A 64 8.88 -2.07 -0.04
C SER A 64 8.01 -3.31 -0.22
N ASP A 65 6.71 -3.18 -0.55
CA ASP A 65 5.81 -4.29 -0.87
C ASP A 65 6.28 -5.09 -2.12
N SER A 66 6.88 -4.40 -3.09
CA SER A 66 7.49 -5.07 -4.25
C SER A 66 8.75 -5.84 -3.88
N LEU A 67 9.42 -5.41 -2.81
CA LEU A 67 10.67 -5.99 -2.34
C LEU A 67 10.42 -7.26 -1.52
N ASP A 68 9.49 -7.22 -0.56
CA ASP A 68 9.12 -8.38 0.26
C ASP A 68 8.49 -9.50 -0.58
N GLY A 69 7.61 -9.16 -1.53
CA GLY A 69 7.07 -10.11 -2.49
C GLY A 69 8.15 -10.77 -3.38
N ASN A 70 9.21 -10.03 -3.74
CA ASN A 70 10.36 -10.59 -4.46
C ASN A 70 11.18 -11.52 -3.55
N MET A 71 11.41 -11.13 -2.30
CA MET A 71 12.11 -11.94 -1.30
C MET A 71 11.35 -13.24 -1.00
N ALA A 72 10.04 -13.18 -0.80
CA ALA A 72 9.18 -14.34 -0.54
C ALA A 72 9.24 -15.35 -1.70
N ARG A 73 9.15 -14.85 -2.95
CA ARG A 73 9.29 -15.70 -4.15
C ARG A 73 10.64 -16.41 -4.23
N LYS A 74 11.74 -15.71 -3.92
CA LYS A 74 13.10 -16.28 -3.90
C LYS A 74 13.28 -17.35 -2.84
N LEU A 75 12.60 -17.23 -1.72
CA LEU A 75 12.62 -18.23 -0.64
C LEU A 75 11.67 -19.41 -0.88
N GLY A 76 10.87 -19.38 -1.98
CA GLY A 76 9.81 -20.36 -2.22
C GLY A 76 8.71 -20.34 -1.16
N ARG A 77 8.63 -19.29 -0.36
CA ARG A 77 7.68 -19.14 0.75
C ARG A 77 6.45 -18.35 0.30
N HIS A 78 5.50 -19.02 -0.36
CA HIS A 78 4.13 -18.52 -0.49
C HIS A 78 3.35 -18.97 0.75
N SER A 79 3.46 -18.25 1.86
CA SER A 79 2.71 -18.57 3.06
C SER A 79 1.35 -17.86 3.05
N GLN A 80 0.31 -18.56 3.53
CA GLN A 80 -1.00 -17.94 3.75
C GLN A 80 -0.90 -16.77 4.73
N TRP A 81 -0.01 -16.89 5.72
CA TRP A 81 0.28 -15.82 6.68
C TRP A 81 0.86 -14.57 6.00
N GLY A 82 1.86 -14.72 5.14
CA GLY A 82 2.44 -13.60 4.40
C GLY A 82 1.40 -12.88 3.55
N SER A 83 0.54 -13.62 2.83
CA SER A 83 -0.54 -13.04 2.03
C SER A 83 -1.59 -12.32 2.89
N PHE A 84 -1.93 -12.87 4.06
CA PHE A 84 -2.83 -12.23 5.02
C PHE A 84 -2.22 -10.94 5.57
N LEU A 85 -0.94 -11.00 5.99
CA LEU A 85 -0.23 -9.85 6.55
C LEU A 85 -0.15 -8.70 5.53
N ASP A 86 0.31 -8.98 4.32
CA ASP A 86 0.40 -8.04 3.20
C ASP A 86 -0.96 -7.37 2.94
N SER A 87 -2.01 -8.16 2.70
CA SER A 87 -3.36 -7.64 2.46
C SER A 87 -3.89 -6.79 3.60
N THR A 88 -3.56 -7.13 4.85
CA THR A 88 -4.03 -6.40 6.03
C THR A 88 -3.27 -5.08 6.19
N LEU A 89 -1.95 -5.12 6.10
CA LEU A 89 -1.09 -3.95 6.24
C LEU A 89 -1.32 -2.92 5.12
N ASP A 90 -1.62 -3.39 3.92
CA ASP A 90 -2.10 -2.56 2.82
C ASP A 90 -3.30 -1.69 3.20
N ARG A 91 -4.25 -2.25 3.95
CA ARG A 91 -5.44 -1.48 4.39
C ARG A 91 -5.06 -0.38 5.35
N PHE A 92 -4.11 -0.61 6.25
CA PHE A 92 -3.61 0.43 7.15
C PHE A 92 -2.86 1.53 6.40
N GLY A 93 -2.04 1.17 5.42
CA GLY A 93 -1.37 2.12 4.54
C GLY A 93 -2.35 3.01 3.76
N ASP A 94 -3.33 2.39 3.07
CA ASP A 94 -4.38 3.10 2.35
C ASP A 94 -5.18 4.03 3.30
N ALA A 95 -5.56 3.52 4.48
CA ALA A 95 -6.30 4.31 5.47
C ALA A 95 -5.51 5.53 5.95
N ALA A 96 -4.23 5.38 6.22
CA ALA A 96 -3.38 6.47 6.68
C ALA A 96 -3.25 7.60 5.65
N ILE A 97 -3.20 7.27 4.35
CA ILE A 97 -3.18 8.24 3.26
C ILE A 97 -4.46 9.08 3.28
N PHE A 98 -5.64 8.43 3.27
CA PHE A 98 -6.91 9.15 3.26
C PHE A 98 -7.16 9.94 4.56
N VAL A 99 -6.76 9.39 5.71
CA VAL A 99 -6.82 10.12 7.00
C VAL A 99 -5.90 11.32 6.97
N GLY A 100 -4.66 11.19 6.51
CA GLY A 100 -3.72 12.30 6.38
C GLY A 100 -4.26 13.42 5.50
N VAL A 101 -4.85 13.08 4.35
CA VAL A 101 -5.51 14.04 3.44
C VAL A 101 -6.73 14.67 4.10
N ALA A 102 -7.57 13.89 4.81
CA ALA A 102 -8.72 14.43 5.53
C ALA A 102 -8.30 15.44 6.61
N LEU A 103 -7.24 15.12 7.37
CA LEU A 103 -6.67 16.02 8.38
C LEU A 103 -6.14 17.31 7.78
N TYR A 104 -5.50 17.25 6.60
CA TYR A 104 -5.08 18.44 5.89
C TYR A 104 -6.27 19.35 5.56
N PHE A 105 -7.33 18.82 4.95
CA PHE A 105 -8.49 19.61 4.56
C PHE A 105 -9.34 20.06 5.74
N ALA A 106 -9.38 19.30 6.84
CA ALA A 106 -10.02 19.74 8.08
C ALA A 106 -9.25 20.87 8.80
N GLY A 107 -7.93 20.90 8.62
CA GLY A 107 -7.04 21.92 9.18
C GLY A 107 -6.61 22.97 8.16
N PRO A 108 -5.35 22.98 7.70
CA PRO A 108 -4.78 24.01 6.83
C PRO A 108 -5.53 24.23 5.50
N GLY A 109 -6.15 23.19 4.96
CA GLY A 109 -6.89 23.26 3.70
C GLY A 109 -8.28 23.90 3.82
N HIS A 110 -8.79 24.10 5.06
CA HIS A 110 -10.06 24.76 5.36
C HIS A 110 -11.25 24.36 4.47
N SER A 111 -11.41 23.05 4.17
CA SER A 111 -12.46 22.55 3.31
C SER A 111 -13.16 21.32 3.87
N MET A 112 -14.32 21.54 4.48
CA MET A 112 -15.15 20.46 5.00
C MET A 112 -15.62 19.50 3.91
N LEU A 113 -15.86 20.01 2.69
CA LEU A 113 -16.28 19.18 1.56
C LEU A 113 -15.18 18.17 1.19
N TRP A 114 -13.94 18.60 1.03
CA TRP A 114 -12.83 17.73 0.69
C TRP A 114 -12.48 16.76 1.84
N THR A 115 -12.66 17.20 3.10
CA THR A 115 -12.56 16.32 4.27
C THR A 115 -13.58 15.18 4.18
N ALA A 116 -14.85 15.52 3.91
CA ALA A 116 -15.91 14.51 3.77
C ALA A 116 -15.65 13.57 2.59
N MET A 117 -15.16 14.08 1.48
CA MET A 117 -14.80 13.25 0.32
C MET A 117 -13.65 12.28 0.62
N ALA A 118 -12.61 12.75 1.32
CA ALA A 118 -11.50 11.88 1.75
C ALA A 118 -11.98 10.77 2.70
N CYS A 119 -12.86 11.10 3.66
CA CYS A 119 -13.48 10.11 4.54
C CYS A 119 -14.38 9.13 3.76
N ALA A 120 -15.15 9.61 2.80
CA ALA A 120 -15.98 8.73 1.95
C ALA A 120 -15.09 7.79 1.12
N ALA A 121 -14.02 8.29 0.51
CA ALA A 121 -13.06 7.48 -0.24
C ALA A 121 -12.42 6.38 0.64
N LEU A 122 -12.07 6.72 1.88
CA LEU A 122 -11.59 5.75 2.88
C LEU A 122 -12.61 4.63 3.10
N VAL A 123 -13.87 5.01 3.40
CA VAL A 123 -14.94 4.03 3.69
C VAL A 123 -15.20 3.13 2.49
N PHE A 124 -15.34 3.70 1.28
CA PHE A 124 -15.57 2.92 0.06
C PHE A 124 -14.37 2.03 -0.30
N GLY A 125 -13.15 2.51 -0.10
CA GLY A 125 -11.93 1.72 -0.31
C GLY A 125 -11.87 0.50 0.62
N MET A 126 -12.15 0.70 1.90
CA MET A 126 -12.22 -0.37 2.90
C MET A 126 -13.36 -1.35 2.60
N ALA A 127 -14.56 -0.83 2.29
CA ALA A 127 -15.73 -1.64 1.96
C ALA A 127 -15.49 -2.52 0.73
N THR A 128 -14.90 -1.96 -0.34
CA THR A 128 -14.55 -2.73 -1.55
C THR A 128 -13.60 -3.88 -1.23
N SER A 129 -12.59 -3.63 -0.41
CA SER A 129 -11.63 -4.67 0.00
C SER A 129 -12.28 -5.75 0.86
N TYR A 130 -13.16 -5.35 1.78
CA TYR A 130 -13.93 -6.30 2.61
C TYR A 130 -14.87 -7.16 1.76
N VAL A 131 -15.64 -6.54 0.86
CA VAL A 131 -16.57 -7.25 -0.03
C VAL A 131 -15.83 -8.28 -0.87
N ARG A 132 -14.68 -7.91 -1.41
CA ARG A 132 -13.83 -8.84 -2.17
C ARG A 132 -13.37 -10.02 -1.31
N ALA A 133 -12.77 -9.74 -0.15
CA ALA A 133 -12.29 -10.79 0.76
C ALA A 133 -13.42 -11.70 1.22
N LYS A 134 -14.62 -11.13 1.48
CA LYS A 134 -15.81 -11.89 1.86
C LYS A 134 -16.32 -12.76 0.72
N ALA A 135 -16.38 -12.26 -0.50
CA ALA A 135 -16.76 -13.04 -1.68
C ALA A 135 -15.80 -14.21 -1.90
N GLU A 136 -14.49 -13.95 -1.87
CA GLU A 136 -13.47 -15.01 -2.00
C GLU A 136 -13.58 -16.06 -0.89
N SER A 137 -13.89 -15.65 0.35
CA SER A 137 -14.10 -16.57 1.47
C SER A 137 -15.34 -17.48 1.33
N LEU A 138 -16.31 -17.04 0.52
CA LEU A 138 -17.52 -17.82 0.19
C LEU A 138 -17.38 -18.64 -1.10
N GLY A 139 -16.19 -18.68 -1.70
CA GLY A 139 -15.93 -19.37 -2.96
C GLY A 139 -16.47 -18.68 -4.21
N LEU A 140 -16.86 -17.40 -4.10
CA LEU A 140 -17.33 -16.59 -5.22
C LEU A 140 -16.11 -15.95 -5.94
N GLU A 141 -16.12 -16.00 -7.28
CA GLU A 141 -15.09 -15.31 -8.06
C GLU A 141 -15.31 -13.80 -8.05
N ALA A 142 -14.52 -13.07 -7.23
CA ALA A 142 -14.59 -11.63 -7.12
C ALA A 142 -13.67 -10.88 -8.13
N LYS A 143 -13.43 -11.46 -9.31
CA LYS A 143 -12.55 -10.89 -10.34
C LYS A 143 -13.20 -9.76 -11.16
N MET A 144 -14.48 -9.51 -11.00
CA MET A 144 -15.25 -8.49 -11.73
C MET A 144 -15.29 -7.14 -11.00
N GLY A 145 -14.14 -6.59 -10.63
CA GLY A 145 -14.03 -5.23 -10.09
C GLY A 145 -13.47 -4.28 -11.14
N ILE A 146 -14.15 -3.16 -11.36
CA ILE A 146 -13.79 -2.12 -12.35
C ILE A 146 -12.51 -1.36 -11.92
N ALA A 147 -12.08 -1.46 -10.65
CA ALA A 147 -10.92 -0.72 -10.16
C ALA A 147 -9.95 -1.60 -9.37
N THR A 148 -8.73 -1.73 -9.87
CA THR A 148 -7.60 -2.28 -9.11
C THR A 148 -7.14 -1.30 -8.03
N ARG A 149 -6.30 -1.74 -7.06
CA ARG A 149 -5.73 -0.85 -6.03
C ARG A 149 -5.05 0.38 -6.63
N ALA A 150 -4.28 0.19 -7.69
CA ALA A 150 -3.58 1.28 -8.37
C ALA A 150 -4.55 2.32 -8.95
N GLU A 151 -5.67 1.88 -9.53
CA GLU A 151 -6.68 2.77 -10.08
C GLU A 151 -7.43 3.55 -9.01
N ARG A 152 -7.65 2.98 -7.82
CA ARG A 152 -8.31 3.67 -6.69
C ARG A 152 -7.45 4.76 -6.05
N LEU A 153 -6.13 4.68 -6.17
CA LEU A 153 -5.21 5.68 -5.65
C LEU A 153 -4.94 6.82 -6.65
N LEU A 154 -5.34 6.64 -7.93
CA LEU A 154 -5.15 7.63 -9.00
C LEU A 154 -6.37 8.54 -9.22
N VAL A 155 -7.50 8.26 -8.58
CA VAL A 155 -8.72 9.07 -8.61
C VAL A 155 -8.78 10.00 -7.40
#